data_bde0205f49bad816681040a21311bd5b
#
_entry.id   bde0205f49bad816681040a21311bd5b
#
_cell.length_a   1.000
_cell.length_b   1.000
_cell.length_c   1.000
_cell.angle_alpha   90.00
_cell.angle_beta   90.00
_cell.angle_gamma   90.00
#
_symmetry.space_group_name_H-M   'P 1'
#
loop_
_entity.id
_entity.type
_entity.pdbx_description
1 polymer ?
#
loop_
_entity_poly.entity_id
_entity_poly.type
_entity_poly.pdbx_seq_one_letter_code
_entity_poly.pdbx_strand_id
1 'polypeptide(L)'
;MEAELLKELDDETWDAVSALVSLCNAVDHTSYDTDLDGDFYYIIRNDDPEESGVEEELFAVLSGYLLGETIDGKQMLEVEAFTHPQMRQIGMLRMSYQSLLDDFRGYRIRFMIKRPISGEDDRVYERISFPDEDHSRDDIDDSEVSGGPLRTATPFVAPATYETLRALGATHQYDELFMVKELARPIADPGDSLSNCYGEVHLTPFSADTIYLYGLLVYDKFLGKGHGRALMKAVETMPADGPYEKILLQVASNNDIAVHLYESLGYQETERVLYFLNKE
;
A
#
# COMPACT_ATOMS: atom_id res chain seq x y z
N MET A 1 -30.83 7.84 -1.67
CA MET A 1 -29.54 7.18 -1.47
C MET A 1 -28.51 8.24 -1.11
N GLU A 2 -27.84 8.14 0.04
CA GLU A 2 -26.82 9.08 0.51
C GLU A 2 -25.70 8.28 1.21
N ALA A 3 -24.54 8.88 1.39
CA ALA A 3 -23.44 8.26 2.13
C ALA A 3 -23.62 8.58 3.63
N GLU A 4 -23.68 7.54 4.43
CA GLU A 4 -23.79 7.61 5.89
C GLU A 4 -22.38 7.59 6.51
N LEU A 5 -22.09 8.56 7.41
CA LEU A 5 -20.84 8.59 8.16
C LEU A 5 -20.98 7.80 9.46
N LEU A 6 -20.13 6.79 9.64
CA LEU A 6 -19.99 6.02 10.87
C LEU A 6 -18.56 6.19 11.42
N LYS A 7 -18.43 6.23 12.74
CA LYS A 7 -17.13 6.23 13.44
C LYS A 7 -16.70 4.84 13.88
N GLU A 8 -17.66 3.97 14.06
CA GLU A 8 -17.48 2.58 14.46
C GLU A 8 -18.51 1.75 13.71
N LEU A 9 -18.15 0.52 13.37
CA LEU A 9 -19.04 -0.44 12.75
C LEU A 9 -19.59 -1.37 13.85
N ASP A 10 -20.90 -1.61 13.85
CA ASP A 10 -21.47 -2.71 14.62
C ASP A 10 -21.23 -4.05 13.90
N ASP A 11 -21.47 -5.16 14.59
CA ASP A 11 -21.18 -6.50 14.09
C ASP A 11 -21.86 -6.78 12.72
N GLU A 12 -23.13 -6.36 12.55
CA GLU A 12 -23.89 -6.55 11.31
C GLU A 12 -23.28 -5.75 10.15
N THR A 13 -22.98 -4.48 10.37
CA THR A 13 -22.34 -3.62 9.35
C THR A 13 -20.92 -4.09 9.04
N TRP A 14 -20.19 -4.60 10.05
CA TRP A 14 -18.88 -5.19 9.85
C TRP A 14 -18.92 -6.40 8.92
N ASP A 15 -19.86 -7.33 9.16
CA ASP A 15 -20.05 -8.49 8.30
C ASP A 15 -20.40 -8.09 6.86
N ALA A 16 -21.26 -7.07 6.69
CA ALA A 16 -21.64 -6.57 5.38
C ALA A 16 -20.44 -5.90 4.64
N VAL A 17 -19.60 -5.14 5.35
CA VAL A 17 -18.36 -4.55 4.80
C VAL A 17 -17.39 -5.66 4.38
N SER A 18 -17.17 -6.65 5.24
CA SER A 18 -16.29 -7.78 4.96
C SER A 18 -16.75 -8.58 3.73
N ALA A 19 -18.07 -8.79 3.58
CA ALA A 19 -18.66 -9.44 2.42
C ALA A 19 -18.42 -8.62 1.13
N LEU A 20 -18.63 -7.30 1.18
CA LEU A 20 -18.40 -6.40 0.05
C LEU A 20 -16.92 -6.39 -0.40
N VAL A 21 -15.98 -6.30 0.55
CA VAL A 21 -14.54 -6.35 0.26
C VAL A 21 -14.16 -7.69 -0.35
N SER A 22 -14.67 -8.81 0.21
CA SER A 22 -14.44 -10.15 -0.33
C SER A 22 -14.94 -10.29 -1.76
N LEU A 23 -16.14 -9.76 -2.06
CA LEU A 23 -16.70 -9.75 -3.41
C LEU A 23 -15.82 -8.93 -4.38
N CYS A 24 -15.39 -7.75 -3.95
CA CYS A 24 -14.49 -6.91 -4.74
C CYS A 24 -13.15 -7.61 -5.01
N ASN A 25 -12.54 -8.22 -3.99
CA ASN A 25 -11.32 -9.00 -4.14
C ASN A 25 -11.47 -10.12 -5.18
N ALA A 26 -12.59 -10.86 -5.12
CA ALA A 26 -12.84 -11.95 -6.07
C ALA A 26 -12.99 -11.48 -7.51
N VAL A 27 -13.65 -10.34 -7.74
CA VAL A 27 -13.89 -9.78 -9.08
C VAL A 27 -12.66 -9.08 -9.64
N ASP A 28 -11.93 -8.35 -8.77
CA ASP A 28 -10.77 -7.54 -9.18
C ASP A 28 -9.43 -8.30 -9.07
N HIS A 29 -9.47 -9.55 -8.60
CA HIS A 29 -8.27 -10.37 -8.34
C HIS A 29 -7.26 -9.67 -7.41
N THR A 30 -7.78 -9.00 -6.38
CA THR A 30 -7.00 -8.32 -5.35
C THR A 30 -7.00 -9.08 -4.03
N SER A 31 -6.20 -8.63 -3.07
CA SER A 31 -6.03 -9.25 -1.74
C SER A 31 -6.10 -8.21 -0.63
N TYR A 32 -7.12 -7.34 -0.68
CA TYR A 32 -7.39 -6.45 0.44
C TYR A 32 -7.81 -7.24 1.68
N ASP A 33 -7.42 -6.74 2.84
CA ASP A 33 -7.93 -7.28 4.09
C ASP A 33 -9.45 -7.07 4.15
N THR A 34 -10.18 -8.11 4.52
CA THR A 34 -11.64 -8.02 4.68
C THR A 34 -12.02 -7.39 6.00
N ASP A 35 -11.11 -7.39 6.96
CA ASP A 35 -11.16 -6.62 8.19
C ASP A 35 -10.78 -5.17 7.90
N LEU A 36 -11.70 -4.44 7.27
CA LEU A 36 -11.48 -3.05 6.90
C LEU A 36 -11.53 -2.16 8.14
N ASP A 37 -10.35 -1.84 8.69
CA ASP A 37 -10.21 -0.94 9.83
C ASP A 37 -10.21 0.52 9.39
N GLY A 38 -10.48 1.46 10.30
CA GLY A 38 -10.46 2.91 10.01
C GLY A 38 -10.95 3.75 11.19
N ASP A 39 -10.58 5.03 11.20
CA ASP A 39 -11.08 6.02 12.17
C ASP A 39 -12.51 6.48 11.84
N PHE A 40 -12.95 6.26 10.61
CA PHE A 40 -14.30 6.57 10.12
C PHE A 40 -14.63 5.78 8.84
N TYR A 41 -15.94 5.66 8.57
CA TYR A 41 -16.48 4.96 7.41
C TYR A 41 -17.60 5.77 6.77
N TYR A 42 -17.60 5.89 5.44
CA TYR A 42 -18.76 6.33 4.66
C TYR A 42 -19.35 5.11 3.98
N ILE A 43 -20.56 4.75 4.31
CA ILE A 43 -21.27 3.61 3.73
C ILE A 43 -22.46 4.05 2.88
N ILE A 44 -22.77 3.29 1.85
CA ILE A 44 -23.99 3.43 1.05
C ILE A 44 -24.73 2.10 1.11
N ARG A 45 -25.89 2.12 1.77
CA ARG A 45 -26.71 0.93 1.98
C ARG A 45 -27.58 0.61 0.77
N ASN A 46 -27.87 -0.66 0.62
CA ASN A 46 -28.89 -1.20 -0.28
C ASN A 46 -30.21 -1.34 0.47
N ASP A 47 -31.02 -0.29 0.43
CA ASP A 47 -32.30 -0.26 1.18
C ASP A 47 -33.40 -1.08 0.51
N ASP A 48 -33.23 -1.48 -0.75
CA ASP A 48 -34.22 -2.28 -1.50
C ASP A 48 -33.50 -3.26 -2.45
N PRO A 49 -33.17 -4.48 -1.94
CA PRO A 49 -32.55 -5.52 -2.75
C PRO A 49 -33.40 -6.00 -3.93
N GLU A 50 -34.73 -5.93 -3.83
CA GLU A 50 -35.61 -6.35 -4.92
C GLU A 50 -35.59 -5.34 -6.07
N GLU A 51 -35.57 -4.03 -5.78
CA GLU A 51 -35.46 -2.98 -6.80
C GLU A 51 -34.06 -2.91 -7.42
N SER A 52 -33.03 -3.03 -6.61
CA SER A 52 -31.64 -2.92 -7.06
C SER A 52 -31.15 -4.15 -7.85
N GLY A 53 -31.72 -5.32 -7.57
CA GLY A 53 -31.24 -6.61 -8.09
C GLY A 53 -29.88 -7.04 -7.53
N VAL A 54 -29.44 -6.43 -6.43
CA VAL A 54 -28.21 -6.75 -5.69
C VAL A 54 -28.62 -7.34 -4.35
N GLU A 55 -28.09 -8.51 -4.00
CA GLU A 55 -28.43 -9.20 -2.75
C GLU A 55 -27.66 -8.65 -1.53
N GLU A 56 -26.48 -8.07 -1.77
CA GLU A 56 -25.63 -7.53 -0.74
C GLU A 56 -26.21 -6.25 -0.11
N GLU A 57 -26.00 -6.08 1.19
CA GLU A 57 -26.55 -4.97 1.98
C GLU A 57 -25.88 -3.63 1.72
N LEU A 58 -24.66 -3.64 1.16
CA LEU A 58 -23.90 -2.43 0.88
C LEU A 58 -23.56 -2.28 -0.60
N PHE A 59 -23.80 -1.10 -1.12
CA PHE A 59 -23.34 -0.69 -2.46
C PHE A 59 -21.92 -0.16 -2.47
N ALA A 60 -21.50 0.53 -1.39
CA ALA A 60 -20.14 1.05 -1.29
C ALA A 60 -19.74 1.28 0.17
N VAL A 61 -18.44 1.19 0.41
CA VAL A 61 -17.77 1.66 1.63
C VAL A 61 -16.53 2.45 1.25
N LEU A 62 -16.27 3.52 1.98
CA LEU A 62 -15.00 4.24 1.99
C LEU A 62 -14.57 4.32 3.45
N SER A 63 -13.46 3.70 3.80
CA SER A 63 -12.83 3.82 5.12
C SER A 63 -11.68 4.80 5.07
N GLY A 64 -11.34 5.41 6.18
CA GLY A 64 -10.22 6.32 6.24
C GLY A 64 -9.55 6.42 7.59
N TYR A 65 -8.26 6.75 7.54
CA TYR A 65 -7.40 6.99 8.68
C TYR A 65 -6.95 8.44 8.75
N LEU A 66 -6.91 8.98 9.95
CA LEU A 66 -6.31 10.27 10.27
C LEU A 66 -4.80 10.08 10.46
N LEU A 67 -4.02 10.46 9.48
CA LEU A 67 -2.57 10.38 9.60
C LEU A 67 -2.01 11.54 10.41
N GLY A 68 -1.00 11.26 11.25
CA GLY A 68 -0.25 12.30 11.98
C GLY A 68 0.67 13.14 11.09
N GLU A 69 0.65 12.90 9.79
CA GLU A 69 1.50 13.56 8.78
C GLU A 69 0.81 14.79 8.19
N THR A 70 1.62 15.72 7.69
CA THR A 70 1.13 16.89 6.93
C THR A 70 1.87 17.00 5.60
N ILE A 71 1.10 17.28 4.52
CA ILE A 71 1.66 17.68 3.22
C ILE A 71 1.20 19.10 2.93
N ASP A 72 2.13 19.97 2.55
CA ASP A 72 1.88 21.40 2.27
C ASP A 72 1.17 22.14 3.42
N GLY A 73 1.45 21.72 4.66
CA GLY A 73 0.84 22.27 5.87
C GLY A 73 -0.61 21.83 6.13
N LYS A 74 -1.14 20.91 5.33
CA LYS A 74 -2.46 20.30 5.52
C LYS A 74 -2.33 18.90 6.11
N GLN A 75 -3.21 18.55 7.03
CA GLN A 75 -3.30 17.19 7.56
C GLN A 75 -3.71 16.20 6.47
N MET A 76 -3.30 14.96 6.62
CA MET A 76 -3.57 13.90 5.67
C MET A 76 -4.60 12.91 6.19
N LEU A 77 -5.45 12.47 5.26
CA LEU A 77 -6.27 11.27 5.38
C LEU A 77 -5.73 10.22 4.42
N GLU A 78 -5.69 8.99 4.85
CA GLU A 78 -5.51 7.84 3.96
C GLU A 78 -6.83 7.11 3.84
N VAL A 79 -7.23 6.75 2.63
CA VAL A 79 -8.53 6.15 2.36
C VAL A 79 -8.43 4.92 1.46
N GLU A 80 -9.26 3.94 1.77
CA GLU A 80 -9.59 2.79 0.93
C GLU A 80 -11.07 2.84 0.58
N ALA A 81 -11.43 2.38 -0.62
CA ALA A 81 -12.82 2.43 -1.04
C ALA A 81 -13.19 1.24 -1.92
N PHE A 82 -14.36 0.68 -1.63
CA PHE A 82 -14.91 -0.46 -2.34
C PHE A 82 -16.32 -0.14 -2.82
N THR A 83 -16.60 -0.50 -4.07
CA THR A 83 -17.94 -0.35 -4.66
C THR A 83 -18.36 -1.69 -5.23
N HIS A 84 -19.57 -2.13 -4.89
CA HIS A 84 -20.16 -3.36 -5.40
C HIS A 84 -20.01 -3.43 -6.93
N PRO A 85 -19.51 -4.53 -7.51
CA PRO A 85 -19.15 -4.59 -8.93
C PRO A 85 -20.26 -4.18 -9.88
N GLN A 86 -21.53 -4.52 -9.58
CA GLN A 86 -22.69 -4.15 -10.40
C GLN A 86 -23.10 -2.66 -10.23
N MET A 87 -22.63 -2.00 -9.18
CA MET A 87 -22.96 -0.61 -8.85
C MET A 87 -21.82 0.37 -9.18
N ARG A 88 -20.83 -0.09 -9.94
CA ARG A 88 -19.72 0.75 -10.41
C ARG A 88 -20.16 1.69 -11.53
N GLN A 89 -19.43 2.78 -11.69
CA GLN A 89 -19.62 3.79 -12.73
C GLN A 89 -20.96 4.57 -12.68
N ILE A 90 -21.78 4.38 -11.65
CA ILE A 90 -23.02 5.13 -11.42
C ILE A 90 -22.91 6.17 -10.29
N GLY A 91 -21.69 6.40 -9.78
CA GLY A 91 -21.39 7.53 -8.90
C GLY A 91 -21.36 7.20 -7.40
N MET A 92 -21.45 5.94 -6.98
CA MET A 92 -21.44 5.56 -5.55
C MET A 92 -20.20 6.08 -4.81
N LEU A 93 -18.99 5.75 -5.28
CA LEU A 93 -17.77 6.25 -4.67
C LEU A 93 -17.67 7.78 -4.69
N ARG A 94 -18.15 8.42 -5.77
CA ARG A 94 -18.16 9.89 -5.85
C ARG A 94 -19.04 10.51 -4.76
N MET A 95 -20.13 9.87 -4.39
CA MET A 95 -21.03 10.32 -3.33
C MET A 95 -20.31 10.26 -1.98
N SER A 96 -19.70 9.11 -1.62
CA SER A 96 -18.93 8.97 -0.39
C SER A 96 -17.74 9.96 -0.32
N TYR A 97 -17.04 10.13 -1.45
CA TYR A 97 -15.92 11.05 -1.55
C TYR A 97 -16.36 12.51 -1.40
N GLN A 98 -17.52 12.91 -1.93
CA GLN A 98 -18.03 14.26 -1.77
C GLN A 98 -18.37 14.55 -0.30
N SER A 99 -19.00 13.61 0.40
CA SER A 99 -19.25 13.72 1.84
C SER A 99 -17.95 13.84 2.64
N LEU A 100 -16.94 13.03 2.29
CA LEU A 100 -15.60 13.13 2.87
C LEU A 100 -14.99 14.53 2.71
N LEU A 101 -15.07 15.11 1.50
CA LEU A 101 -14.55 16.46 1.24
C LEU A 101 -15.30 17.55 2.03
N ASP A 102 -16.58 17.37 2.25
CA ASP A 102 -17.39 18.33 3.02
C ASP A 102 -17.08 18.27 4.52
N ASP A 103 -16.85 17.07 5.06
CA ASP A 103 -16.56 16.87 6.48
C ASP A 103 -15.08 17.14 6.82
N PHE A 104 -14.15 16.84 5.92
CA PHE A 104 -12.70 17.00 6.11
C PHE A 104 -12.11 18.11 5.22
N ARG A 105 -12.71 19.29 5.26
CA ARG A 105 -12.25 20.45 4.49
C ARG A 105 -10.83 20.83 4.84
N GLY A 106 -9.98 20.92 3.84
CA GLY A 106 -8.58 21.32 4.01
C GLY A 106 -7.62 20.19 4.34
N TYR A 107 -8.09 18.96 4.37
CA TYR A 107 -7.23 17.79 4.43
C TYR A 107 -6.73 17.42 3.02
N ARG A 108 -5.55 16.80 2.96
CA ARG A 108 -5.07 16.09 1.76
C ARG A 108 -5.53 14.64 1.85
N ILE A 109 -6.03 14.11 0.76
CA ILE A 109 -6.59 12.75 0.72
C ILE A 109 -5.66 11.88 -0.11
N ARG A 110 -5.13 10.84 0.52
CA ARG A 110 -4.28 9.82 -0.09
C ARG A 110 -5.11 8.55 -0.28
N PHE A 111 -5.25 8.12 -1.53
CA PHE A 111 -5.88 6.84 -1.86
C PHE A 111 -4.82 5.75 -1.87
N MET A 112 -5.13 4.63 -1.24
CA MET A 112 -4.30 3.44 -1.19
C MET A 112 -4.90 2.36 -2.09
N ILE A 113 -4.13 1.89 -3.07
CA ILE A 113 -4.54 0.86 -4.02
C ILE A 113 -3.60 -0.33 -3.92
N LYS A 114 -4.08 -1.44 -3.37
CA LYS A 114 -3.32 -2.69 -3.30
C LYS A 114 -3.33 -3.44 -4.62
N ARG A 115 -2.19 -4.01 -4.95
CA ARG A 115 -2.03 -4.92 -6.07
C ARG A 115 -1.16 -6.11 -5.68
N PRO A 116 -1.68 -7.34 -5.70
CA PRO A 116 -0.85 -8.54 -5.61
C PRO A 116 0.02 -8.68 -6.86
N ILE A 117 1.26 -9.10 -6.70
CA ILE A 117 2.19 -9.31 -7.83
C ILE A 117 2.10 -10.71 -8.40
N SER A 118 1.74 -11.67 -7.60
CA SER A 118 1.61 -13.07 -8.00
C SER A 118 0.24 -13.36 -8.63
N GLY A 119 -0.06 -12.78 -9.78
CA GLY A 119 -1.29 -13.10 -10.50
C GLY A 119 -0.98 -13.55 -11.92
N GLU A 120 -1.45 -14.71 -12.31
CA GLU A 120 -1.38 -15.22 -13.69
C GLU A 120 -2.19 -14.34 -14.68
N ASP A 121 -2.86 -13.29 -14.24
CA ASP A 121 -3.76 -12.50 -15.08
C ASP A 121 -3.43 -11.00 -15.11
N ASP A 122 -2.24 -10.66 -15.63
CA ASP A 122 -1.90 -9.27 -15.99
C ASP A 122 -2.90 -8.63 -17.00
N ARG A 123 -3.86 -9.41 -17.53
CA ARG A 123 -4.89 -8.94 -18.48
C ARG A 123 -5.97 -8.08 -17.83
N VAL A 124 -6.13 -8.14 -16.50
CA VAL A 124 -7.12 -7.36 -15.75
C VAL A 124 -6.63 -5.93 -15.49
N TYR A 125 -5.32 -5.71 -15.59
CA TYR A 125 -4.69 -4.44 -15.26
C TYR A 125 -4.10 -3.78 -16.51
N GLU A 126 -4.48 -2.54 -16.77
CA GLU A 126 -3.85 -1.74 -17.83
C GLU A 126 -2.53 -1.13 -17.35
N ARG A 127 -1.56 -1.13 -18.24
CA ARG A 127 -0.31 -0.42 -18.02
C ARG A 127 -0.55 1.07 -18.17
N ILE A 128 -0.50 1.78 -17.05
CA ILE A 128 -0.70 3.22 -17.02
C ILE A 128 0.65 3.91 -17.11
N SER A 129 0.87 4.66 -18.19
CA SER A 129 1.96 5.60 -18.27
C SER A 129 1.50 6.88 -17.59
N PHE A 130 2.04 7.17 -16.41
CA PHE A 130 1.86 8.49 -15.83
C PHE A 130 2.68 9.48 -16.66
N PRO A 131 2.13 10.66 -17.02
CA PRO A 131 2.95 11.71 -17.62
C PRO A 131 4.08 12.00 -16.62
N ASP A 132 5.32 11.96 -17.10
CA ASP A 132 6.48 12.38 -16.33
C ASP A 132 6.16 13.76 -15.76
N GLU A 133 5.97 13.86 -14.45
CA GLU A 133 6.02 15.15 -13.79
C GLU A 133 7.45 15.61 -13.94
N ASP A 134 7.62 16.76 -14.63
CA ASP A 134 8.87 17.42 -14.95
C ASP A 134 9.67 17.68 -13.65
N HIS A 135 10.34 16.65 -13.19
CA HIS A 135 11.41 16.81 -12.23
C HIS A 135 12.59 17.39 -13.01
N SER A 136 12.60 18.72 -13.11
CA SER A 136 13.80 19.45 -13.49
C SER A 136 14.93 18.97 -12.59
N ARG A 137 15.70 18.01 -13.10
CA ARG A 137 16.98 17.61 -12.53
C ARG A 137 17.90 18.80 -12.65
N ASP A 138 17.99 19.59 -11.60
CA ASP A 138 19.13 20.48 -11.42
C ASP A 138 20.35 19.58 -11.17
N ASP A 139 21.19 19.54 -12.19
CA ASP A 139 22.61 19.19 -12.26
C ASP A 139 23.18 18.34 -11.09
N ILE A 140 23.12 17.02 -11.22
CA ILE A 140 24.10 16.12 -10.59
C ILE A 140 24.98 15.56 -11.69
N ASP A 141 26.25 15.89 -11.60
CA ASP A 141 27.37 15.50 -12.47
C ASP A 141 27.41 13.98 -12.66
N ASP A 142 27.06 13.53 -13.87
CA ASP A 142 27.12 12.16 -14.33
C ASP A 142 28.54 11.75 -14.67
N SER A 143 29.30 11.30 -13.69
CA SER A 143 30.51 10.52 -13.98
C SER A 143 30.45 9.16 -13.26
N GLU A 144 30.14 8.14 -14.09
CA GLU A 144 30.40 6.70 -13.86
C GLU A 144 29.52 5.96 -12.84
N VAL A 145 28.26 5.69 -13.22
CA VAL A 145 27.62 4.42 -12.85
C VAL A 145 27.03 3.80 -14.12
N SER A 146 27.63 2.70 -14.58
CA SER A 146 27.07 1.86 -15.64
C SER A 146 25.81 1.16 -15.09
N GLY A 147 24.71 1.87 -15.10
CA GLY A 147 23.38 1.36 -14.73
C GLY A 147 22.76 0.65 -15.91
N GLY A 148 22.32 -0.58 -15.70
CA GLY A 148 21.36 -1.24 -16.57
C GLY A 148 20.08 -0.40 -16.70
N PRO A 149 19.18 -0.69 -17.67
CA PRO A 149 18.03 0.14 -17.94
C PRO A 149 17.18 0.29 -16.68
N LEU A 150 16.91 1.54 -16.29
CA LEU A 150 15.94 1.87 -15.25
C LEU A 150 14.64 1.11 -15.55
N ARG A 151 14.33 0.16 -14.71
CA ARG A 151 13.00 -0.45 -14.69
C ARG A 151 12.05 0.55 -14.02
N THR A 152 11.59 1.53 -14.76
CA THR A 152 10.35 2.21 -14.44
C THR A 152 9.25 1.15 -14.58
N ALA A 153 9.02 0.40 -13.52
CA ALA A 153 7.87 -0.48 -13.47
C ALA A 153 6.65 0.42 -13.55
N THR A 154 6.03 0.45 -14.73
CA THR A 154 4.79 1.18 -14.93
C THR A 154 3.74 0.51 -14.06
N PRO A 155 3.12 1.20 -13.10
CA PRO A 155 2.15 0.59 -12.23
C PRO A 155 0.96 0.10 -13.05
N PHE A 156 0.47 -1.07 -12.70
CA PHE A 156 -0.75 -1.61 -13.28
C PHE A 156 -1.88 -1.36 -12.29
N VAL A 157 -2.94 -0.74 -12.73
CA VAL A 157 -4.16 -0.49 -11.96
C VAL A 157 -5.33 -0.99 -12.76
N ALA A 158 -6.35 -1.53 -12.10
CA ALA A 158 -7.57 -1.90 -12.78
C ALA A 158 -8.14 -0.69 -13.52
N PRO A 159 -8.56 -0.81 -14.80
CA PRO A 159 -9.02 0.32 -15.61
C PRO A 159 -10.09 1.16 -14.95
N ALA A 160 -11.08 0.52 -14.31
CA ALA A 160 -12.14 1.21 -13.59
C ALA A 160 -11.63 2.02 -12.39
N THR A 161 -10.64 1.49 -11.66
CA THR A 161 -10.00 2.18 -10.54
C THR A 161 -9.25 3.42 -11.03
N TYR A 162 -8.47 3.29 -12.12
CA TYR A 162 -7.75 4.40 -12.70
C TYR A 162 -8.68 5.53 -13.18
N GLU A 163 -9.71 5.20 -13.93
CA GLU A 163 -10.68 6.20 -14.40
C GLU A 163 -11.39 6.91 -13.24
N THR A 164 -11.65 6.17 -12.15
CA THR A 164 -12.21 6.74 -10.94
C THR A 164 -11.24 7.72 -10.28
N LEU A 165 -9.98 7.32 -10.02
CA LEU A 165 -8.96 8.20 -9.44
C LEU A 165 -8.74 9.45 -10.28
N ARG A 166 -8.69 9.30 -11.60
CA ARG A 166 -8.59 10.41 -12.53
C ARG A 166 -9.79 11.34 -12.45
N ALA A 167 -11.00 10.81 -12.37
CA ALA A 167 -12.23 11.60 -12.21
C ALA A 167 -12.30 12.35 -10.88
N LEU A 168 -11.68 11.80 -9.82
CA LEU A 168 -11.51 12.45 -8.52
C LEU A 168 -10.32 13.43 -8.48
N GLY A 169 -9.58 13.56 -9.58
CA GLY A 169 -8.43 14.44 -9.68
C GLY A 169 -7.20 13.97 -8.90
N ALA A 170 -7.15 12.70 -8.54
CA ALA A 170 -6.00 12.13 -7.85
C ALA A 170 -4.82 11.90 -8.80
N THR A 171 -3.60 12.13 -8.31
CA THR A 171 -2.34 11.90 -9.03
C THR A 171 -1.49 10.87 -8.29
N HIS A 172 -0.86 9.98 -9.04
CA HIS A 172 0.08 9.01 -8.49
C HIS A 172 1.26 9.71 -7.81
N GLN A 173 1.68 9.21 -6.66
CA GLN A 173 2.81 9.76 -5.90
C GLN A 173 3.99 8.77 -5.90
N TYR A 174 3.78 7.60 -5.39
CA TYR A 174 4.78 6.53 -5.34
C TYR A 174 4.10 5.18 -5.10
N ASP A 175 4.85 4.12 -5.28
CA ASP A 175 4.45 2.77 -4.88
C ASP A 175 5.24 2.34 -3.64
N GLU A 176 4.64 1.55 -2.78
CA GLU A 176 5.31 0.83 -1.73
C GLU A 176 5.35 -0.66 -2.06
N LEU A 177 6.54 -1.23 -2.01
CA LEU A 177 6.79 -2.63 -2.31
C LEU A 177 6.85 -3.41 -1.01
N PHE A 178 6.05 -4.46 -0.89
CA PHE A 178 6.20 -5.46 0.14
C PHE A 178 7.11 -6.56 -0.40
N MET A 179 8.22 -6.78 0.26
CA MET A 179 9.22 -7.74 -0.19
C MET A 179 9.46 -8.79 0.89
N VAL A 180 9.46 -10.05 0.48
CA VAL A 180 9.66 -11.20 1.37
C VAL A 180 10.88 -11.99 0.95
N LYS A 181 11.59 -12.49 1.94
CA LYS A 181 12.65 -13.47 1.77
C LYS A 181 12.41 -14.68 2.66
N GLU A 182 12.37 -15.85 2.04
CA GLU A 182 12.45 -17.12 2.77
C GLU A 182 13.88 -17.36 3.23
N LEU A 183 14.04 -17.73 4.49
CA LEU A 183 15.33 -18.00 5.10
C LEU A 183 15.74 -19.45 4.85
N ALA A 184 17.01 -19.68 4.58
CA ALA A 184 17.55 -21.04 4.42
C ALA A 184 17.43 -21.90 5.70
N ARG A 185 17.22 -21.26 6.84
CA ARG A 185 16.94 -21.86 8.15
C ARG A 185 16.17 -20.86 9.01
N PRO A 186 15.28 -21.34 9.90
CA PRO A 186 14.58 -20.45 10.83
C PRO A 186 15.57 -19.68 11.71
N ILE A 187 15.18 -18.49 12.15
CA ILE A 187 15.95 -17.68 13.11
C ILE A 187 15.19 -17.50 14.41
N ALA A 188 15.95 -17.34 15.51
CA ALA A 188 15.41 -16.97 16.81
C ALA A 188 14.81 -15.57 16.77
N ASP A 189 14.03 -15.24 17.79
CA ASP A 189 13.55 -13.89 18.02
C ASP A 189 14.76 -12.95 18.17
N PRO A 190 14.95 -11.98 17.27
CA PRO A 190 16.09 -11.07 17.29
C PRO A 190 15.96 -9.96 18.33
N GLY A 191 14.83 -9.90 19.05
CA GLY A 191 14.44 -8.71 19.82
C GLY A 191 14.05 -7.55 18.90
N ASP A 192 13.87 -6.37 19.47
CA ASP A 192 13.28 -5.21 18.77
C ASP A 192 14.23 -4.54 17.77
N SER A 193 15.54 -4.74 17.90
CA SER A 193 16.52 -4.09 17.02
C SER A 193 17.89 -4.75 17.02
N LEU A 194 18.59 -4.60 15.91
CA LEU A 194 20.01 -4.88 15.76
C LEU A 194 20.74 -3.58 15.41
N SER A 195 21.73 -3.19 16.21
CA SER A 195 22.51 -1.98 15.97
C SER A 195 23.99 -2.19 16.14
N ASN A 196 24.80 -1.37 15.44
CA ASN A 196 26.25 -1.31 15.59
C ASN A 196 26.74 0.12 15.31
N CYS A 197 28.07 0.33 15.29
CA CYS A 197 28.65 1.66 15.07
C CYS A 197 28.41 2.22 13.64
N TYR A 198 27.86 1.43 12.73
CA TYR A 198 27.62 1.82 11.33
C TYR A 198 26.16 2.12 11.03
N GLY A 199 25.22 1.58 11.82
CA GLY A 199 23.79 1.73 11.58
C GLY A 199 22.93 0.81 12.46
N GLU A 200 21.65 0.76 12.15
CA GLU A 200 20.65 0.00 12.88
C GLU A 200 19.56 -0.53 11.97
N VAL A 201 18.82 -1.50 12.45
CA VAL A 201 17.63 -2.06 11.83
C VAL A 201 16.68 -2.50 12.93
N HIS A 202 15.38 -2.28 12.74
CA HIS A 202 14.35 -2.67 13.70
C HIS A 202 13.60 -3.92 13.21
N LEU A 203 13.09 -4.69 14.14
CA LEU A 203 12.45 -5.96 13.89
C LEU A 203 11.25 -6.12 14.83
N THR A 204 10.16 -6.68 14.33
CA THR A 204 8.98 -6.99 15.13
C THR A 204 8.30 -8.25 14.59
N PRO A 205 7.72 -9.12 15.44
CA PRO A 205 6.89 -10.22 14.98
C PRO A 205 5.74 -9.73 14.11
N PHE A 206 5.57 -10.33 12.93
CA PHE A 206 4.45 -10.07 12.03
C PHE A 206 3.43 -11.21 12.06
N SER A 207 3.92 -12.45 12.02
CA SER A 207 3.11 -13.66 12.15
C SER A 207 3.88 -14.74 12.93
N ALA A 208 3.31 -15.93 13.04
CA ALA A 208 3.96 -17.05 13.76
C ALA A 208 5.32 -17.46 13.13
N ASP A 209 5.49 -17.26 11.81
CA ASP A 209 6.67 -17.67 11.04
C ASP A 209 7.41 -16.50 10.35
N THR A 210 6.89 -15.28 10.45
CA THR A 210 7.40 -14.11 9.73
C THR A 210 7.75 -12.97 10.68
N ILE A 211 8.94 -12.41 10.50
CA ILE A 211 9.36 -11.19 11.18
C ILE A 211 9.33 -10.00 10.21
N TYR A 212 8.82 -8.87 10.67
CA TYR A 212 8.82 -7.63 9.93
C TYR A 212 10.07 -6.81 10.26
N LEU A 213 10.79 -6.43 9.20
CA LEU A 213 11.99 -5.63 9.27
C LEU A 213 11.72 -4.21 8.78
N TYR A 214 12.06 -3.21 9.58
CA TYR A 214 11.85 -1.80 9.25
C TYR A 214 13.00 -0.92 9.74
N GLY A 215 13.03 0.33 9.28
CA GLY A 215 13.97 1.33 9.75
C GLY A 215 15.45 0.98 9.54
N LEU A 216 15.79 0.24 8.46
CA LEU A 216 17.19 0.01 8.11
C LEU A 216 17.89 1.35 7.86
N LEU A 217 18.76 1.74 8.75
CA LEU A 217 19.52 2.99 8.70
C LEU A 217 21.02 2.70 8.70
N VAL A 218 21.73 3.24 7.72
CA VAL A 218 23.20 3.36 7.73
C VAL A 218 23.54 4.81 7.95
N TYR A 219 24.36 5.10 8.96
CA TYR A 219 24.75 6.49 9.26
C TYR A 219 25.54 7.10 8.11
N ASP A 220 25.30 8.38 7.76
CA ASP A 220 25.77 9.09 6.55
C ASP A 220 27.24 8.86 6.21
N LYS A 221 28.14 8.98 7.21
CA LYS A 221 29.58 8.79 7.04
C LYS A 221 30.01 7.37 6.60
N PHE A 222 29.06 6.43 6.60
CA PHE A 222 29.28 5.03 6.26
C PHE A 222 28.50 4.54 5.05
N LEU A 223 27.73 5.41 4.41
CA LEU A 223 26.99 5.10 3.19
C LEU A 223 27.92 4.61 2.07
N GLY A 224 27.41 3.78 1.17
CA GLY A 224 28.13 3.26 -0.01
C GLY A 224 29.24 2.24 0.30
N LYS A 225 29.42 1.81 1.55
CA LYS A 225 30.51 0.91 1.99
C LYS A 225 30.03 -0.52 2.33
N GLY A 226 28.81 -0.87 1.95
CA GLY A 226 28.26 -2.22 2.17
C GLY A 226 27.73 -2.50 3.56
N HIS A 227 27.66 -1.51 4.46
CA HIS A 227 27.20 -1.71 5.84
C HIS A 227 25.72 -2.08 5.93
N GLY A 228 24.83 -1.57 5.05
CA GLY A 228 23.44 -2.01 4.96
C GLY A 228 23.32 -3.50 4.66
N ARG A 229 24.07 -3.99 3.67
CA ARG A 229 24.15 -5.43 3.37
C ARG A 229 24.67 -6.26 4.56
N ALA A 230 25.64 -5.74 5.30
CA ALA A 230 26.17 -6.43 6.46
C ALA A 230 25.14 -6.52 7.60
N LEU A 231 24.35 -5.46 7.84
CA LEU A 231 23.25 -5.46 8.81
C LEU A 231 22.17 -6.48 8.41
N MET A 232 21.71 -6.47 7.15
CA MET A 232 20.72 -7.43 6.65
C MET A 232 21.20 -8.89 6.82
N LYS A 233 22.45 -9.17 6.43
CA LYS A 233 23.04 -10.51 6.62
C LYS A 233 23.16 -10.90 8.08
N ALA A 234 23.42 -9.96 8.98
CA ALA A 234 23.50 -10.24 10.41
C ALA A 234 22.13 -10.70 10.95
N VAL A 235 21.03 -10.09 10.49
CA VAL A 235 19.66 -10.55 10.80
C VAL A 235 19.45 -11.98 10.27
N GLU A 236 19.74 -12.21 8.98
CA GLU A 236 19.53 -13.51 8.32
C GLU A 236 20.36 -14.65 8.92
N THR A 237 21.42 -14.35 9.64
CA THR A 237 22.36 -15.33 10.23
C THR A 237 22.24 -15.46 11.74
N MET A 238 21.17 -14.95 12.34
CA MET A 238 20.90 -15.14 13.77
C MET A 238 20.76 -16.62 14.14
N PRO A 239 20.82 -16.97 15.46
CA PRO A 239 20.70 -18.36 15.89
C PRO A 239 19.50 -19.07 15.28
N ALA A 240 19.66 -20.35 14.94
CA ALA A 240 18.68 -21.15 14.18
C ALA A 240 17.71 -21.94 15.07
N ASP A 241 17.28 -21.40 16.18
CA ASP A 241 16.45 -22.06 17.20
C ASP A 241 15.10 -21.36 17.45
N GLY A 242 14.62 -20.57 16.48
CA GLY A 242 13.38 -19.83 16.58
C GLY A 242 12.34 -20.16 15.51
N PRO A 243 11.19 -19.47 15.55
CA PRO A 243 10.06 -19.79 14.71
C PRO A 243 10.10 -19.10 13.33
N TYR A 244 10.94 -18.06 13.15
CA TYR A 244 10.83 -17.20 11.98
C TYR A 244 11.54 -17.78 10.76
N GLU A 245 10.77 -18.15 9.77
CA GLU A 245 11.22 -18.71 8.48
C GLU A 245 11.30 -17.65 7.39
N LYS A 246 10.67 -16.47 7.60
CA LYS A 246 10.55 -15.39 6.61
C LYS A 246 10.88 -14.05 7.22
N ILE A 247 11.43 -13.17 6.38
CA ILE A 247 11.57 -11.75 6.66
C ILE A 247 10.72 -10.98 5.65
N LEU A 248 9.79 -10.17 6.15
CA LEU A 248 8.99 -9.21 5.40
C LEU A 248 9.59 -7.82 5.61
N LEU A 249 9.62 -7.00 4.57
CA LEU A 249 9.93 -5.57 4.64
C LEU A 249 9.10 -4.77 3.65
N GLN A 250 9.03 -3.46 3.89
CA GLN A 250 8.42 -2.49 2.98
C GLN A 250 9.48 -1.49 2.51
N VAL A 251 9.35 -1.06 1.25
CA VAL A 251 10.25 -0.06 0.66
C VAL A 251 9.53 0.74 -0.42
N ALA A 252 9.72 2.07 -0.40
CA ALA A 252 9.22 2.92 -1.47
C ALA A 252 9.92 2.58 -2.80
N SER A 253 9.16 2.44 -3.87
CA SER A 253 9.66 2.03 -5.20
C SER A 253 10.69 2.99 -5.80
N ASN A 254 10.65 4.25 -5.38
CA ASN A 254 11.62 5.29 -5.78
C ASN A 254 12.90 5.31 -4.93
N ASN A 255 13.03 4.42 -3.95
CA ASN A 255 14.27 4.21 -3.21
C ASN A 255 15.13 3.13 -3.89
N ASP A 256 15.66 3.45 -5.07
CA ASP A 256 16.43 2.53 -5.93
C ASP A 256 17.58 1.83 -5.19
N ILE A 257 18.24 2.55 -4.27
CA ILE A 257 19.37 2.00 -3.49
C ILE A 257 18.89 0.86 -2.57
N ALA A 258 17.80 1.06 -1.87
CA ALA A 258 17.25 0.07 -0.95
C ALA A 258 16.62 -1.11 -1.72
N VAL A 259 15.84 -0.83 -2.77
CA VAL A 259 15.25 -1.86 -3.64
C VAL A 259 16.34 -2.76 -4.21
N HIS A 260 17.38 -2.18 -4.83
CA HIS A 260 18.50 -2.96 -5.36
C HIS A 260 19.24 -3.77 -4.27
N LEU A 261 19.40 -3.20 -3.07
CA LEU A 261 19.98 -3.93 -1.94
C LEU A 261 19.17 -5.19 -1.62
N TYR A 262 17.87 -5.07 -1.46
CA TYR A 262 16.98 -6.16 -1.08
C TYR A 262 16.89 -7.23 -2.18
N GLU A 263 16.66 -6.84 -3.45
CA GLU A 263 16.69 -7.76 -4.57
C GLU A 263 18.01 -8.54 -4.65
N SER A 264 19.16 -7.87 -4.48
CA SER A 264 20.48 -8.51 -4.51
C SER A 264 20.74 -9.45 -3.32
N LEU A 265 19.94 -9.38 -2.27
CA LEU A 265 19.92 -10.29 -1.12
C LEU A 265 18.91 -11.42 -1.29
N GLY A 266 18.11 -11.41 -2.37
CA GLY A 266 17.13 -12.45 -2.69
C GLY A 266 15.74 -12.20 -2.12
N TYR A 267 15.43 -10.97 -1.69
CA TYR A 267 14.06 -10.56 -1.39
C TYR A 267 13.27 -10.46 -2.69
N GLN A 268 12.03 -10.91 -2.64
CA GLN A 268 11.11 -10.89 -3.78
C GLN A 268 9.90 -10.05 -3.44
N GLU A 269 9.45 -9.24 -4.38
CA GLU A 269 8.23 -8.46 -4.27
C GLU A 269 7.02 -9.41 -4.25
N THR A 270 6.15 -9.27 -3.27
CA THR A 270 4.95 -10.11 -3.09
C THR A 270 3.66 -9.31 -3.20
N GLU A 271 3.71 -8.02 -2.85
CA GLU A 271 2.58 -7.10 -2.97
C GLU A 271 3.11 -5.70 -3.28
N ARG A 272 2.29 -4.91 -3.94
CA ARG A 272 2.55 -3.50 -4.22
C ARG A 272 1.34 -2.67 -3.84
N VAL A 273 1.59 -1.60 -3.11
CA VAL A 273 0.59 -0.58 -2.78
C VAL A 273 0.92 0.69 -3.55
N LEU A 274 -0.05 1.20 -4.29
CA LEU A 274 0.07 2.44 -5.06
C LEU A 274 -0.63 3.56 -4.29
N TYR A 275 0.06 4.67 -4.13
CA TYR A 275 -0.47 5.84 -3.44
C TYR A 275 -0.78 6.96 -4.43
N PHE A 276 -2.02 7.45 -4.37
CA PHE A 276 -2.51 8.57 -5.17
C PHE A 276 -2.96 9.69 -4.25
N LEU A 277 -2.59 10.92 -4.56
CA LEU A 277 -2.95 12.10 -3.78
C LEU A 277 -3.95 12.96 -4.56
N ASN A 278 -5.01 13.44 -3.88
CA ASN A 278 -5.94 14.36 -4.49
C ASN A 278 -5.27 15.69 -4.86
N LYS A 279 -5.73 16.32 -5.94
CA LYS A 279 -5.41 17.72 -6.22
C LYS A 279 -6.15 18.63 -5.23
N GLU A 280 -5.59 19.81 -4.96
CA GLU A 280 -6.21 20.83 -4.11
C GLU A 280 -7.59 21.27 -4.64
#